data_a20fa501e7476f89340209d0407e0e51
#
_entry.id   a20fa501e7476f89340209d0407e0e51
#
_cell.length_a   1.000
_cell.length_b   1.000
_cell.length_c   1.000
_cell.angle_alpha   90.00
_cell.angle_beta   90.00
_cell.angle_gamma   90.00
#
_symmetry.space_group_name_H-M   'P 1'
#
loop_
_entity.id
_entity.type
_entity.pdbx_description
1 polymer ?
#
loop_
_entity_poly.entity_id
_entity_poly.type
_entity_poly.pdbx_seq_one_letter_code
_entity_poly.pdbx_strand_id
1 'polypeptide(L)'
;SGGFTLAQRAELSAEAFSHTATYDIAVATWMAAEVVGEDPDFPRWRGASWTRRDVLRYGENPHQGAAVYETNPPQAGVATAIQVHGKQMSYNNYVDADAALRAAFDFSEPAVAIIKHTNPCGIAVAESEEQAYRKAFATDPVSAFGGVVAVNRTVSRALAEAMAEVFIEVIIAPDFERPALDVLQQKKNLRILRMPGPGSGEGTEGRIVTGGMLVQSIDEVSAEGDDPSSWSLVAGNAVDADTGRDLHFAWRACRSVKSNAILLAHDGAAVGIGMGQVNRVDSARLAVERAAGRAKGAVAASDAFFPFADGLGVLIDAGVRAVVQPGGSVRDDEAFAAAQEAGITMYTTGTRH
;
A
#
# COMPACT_ATOMS: atom_id res chain seq x y z
N SER A 1 -46.44 4.97 34.73
CA SER A 1 -45.42 4.02 35.18
C SER A 1 -44.47 3.71 34.05
N GLY A 2 -43.26 4.30 34.19
CA GLY A 2 -42.23 4.30 33.14
C GLY A 2 -41.37 3.04 33.14
N GLY A 3 -41.82 2.01 32.45
CA GLY A 3 -40.97 0.87 32.12
C GLY A 3 -40.59 0.86 30.65
N PHE A 4 -39.55 0.13 30.27
CA PHE A 4 -39.21 -0.10 28.87
C PHE A 4 -40.29 -0.89 28.14
N THR A 5 -40.61 -0.50 26.92
CA THR A 5 -41.49 -1.28 26.03
C THR A 5 -40.84 -2.64 25.68
N LEU A 6 -41.57 -3.56 25.11
CA LEU A 6 -41.07 -4.85 24.65
C LEU A 6 -39.95 -4.65 23.58
N ALA A 7 -40.17 -3.72 22.65
CA ALA A 7 -39.16 -3.38 21.62
C ALA A 7 -37.84 -2.86 22.24
N GLN A 8 -37.93 -1.91 23.16
CA GLN A 8 -36.73 -1.37 23.86
C GLN A 8 -36.02 -2.46 24.66
N ARG A 9 -36.76 -3.39 25.32
CA ARG A 9 -36.13 -4.52 26.02
C ARG A 9 -35.45 -5.49 25.06
N ALA A 10 -36.00 -5.71 23.89
CA ALA A 10 -35.38 -6.55 22.87
C ALA A 10 -34.08 -5.92 22.35
N GLU A 11 -34.05 -4.60 22.10
CA GLU A 11 -32.85 -3.86 21.70
C GLU A 11 -31.76 -3.93 22.78
N LEU A 12 -32.11 -3.62 24.04
CA LEU A 12 -31.17 -3.71 25.16
C LEU A 12 -30.64 -5.14 25.37
N SER A 13 -31.48 -6.16 25.13
CA SER A 13 -31.05 -7.56 25.21
C SER A 13 -30.04 -7.89 24.10
N ALA A 14 -30.26 -7.43 22.86
CA ALA A 14 -29.32 -7.62 21.75
C ALA A 14 -27.98 -6.93 22.05
N GLU A 15 -28.00 -5.72 22.57
CA GLU A 15 -26.79 -4.98 23.00
C GLU A 15 -26.04 -5.74 24.11
N ALA A 16 -26.76 -6.25 25.13
CA ALA A 16 -26.17 -7.03 26.20
C ALA A 16 -25.48 -8.31 25.70
N PHE A 17 -26.10 -9.03 24.76
CA PHE A 17 -25.46 -10.21 24.16
C PHE A 17 -24.27 -9.84 23.27
N SER A 18 -24.31 -8.74 22.54
CA SER A 18 -23.16 -8.27 21.77
C SER A 18 -22.00 -7.89 22.70
N HIS A 19 -22.29 -7.25 23.84
CA HIS A 19 -21.28 -6.89 24.85
C HIS A 19 -20.65 -8.15 25.46
N THR A 20 -21.45 -9.10 25.91
CA THR A 20 -20.92 -10.35 26.51
C THR A 20 -20.14 -11.18 25.50
N ALA A 21 -20.60 -11.29 24.23
CA ALA A 21 -19.86 -11.98 23.19
C ALA A 21 -18.48 -11.33 22.93
N THR A 22 -18.41 -10.00 22.89
CA THR A 22 -17.13 -9.26 22.73
C THR A 22 -16.20 -9.53 23.92
N TYR A 23 -16.74 -9.52 25.14
CA TYR A 23 -15.99 -9.85 26.35
C TYR A 23 -15.46 -11.29 26.32
N ASP A 24 -16.30 -12.26 25.98
CA ASP A 24 -15.91 -13.67 25.92
C ASP A 24 -14.83 -13.93 24.85
N ILE A 25 -14.88 -13.24 23.71
CA ILE A 25 -13.82 -13.27 22.69
C ILE A 25 -12.49 -12.79 23.29
N ALA A 26 -12.50 -11.65 24.00
CA ALA A 26 -11.29 -11.10 24.62
C ALA A 26 -10.72 -12.06 25.69
N VAL A 27 -11.58 -12.63 26.55
CA VAL A 27 -11.18 -13.61 27.56
C VAL A 27 -10.62 -14.88 26.92
N ALA A 28 -11.29 -15.43 25.91
CA ALA A 28 -10.82 -16.64 25.22
C ALA A 28 -9.46 -16.43 24.55
N THR A 29 -9.25 -15.29 23.91
CA THR A 29 -7.97 -14.93 23.27
C THR A 29 -6.87 -14.81 24.33
N TRP A 30 -7.11 -14.07 25.39
CA TRP A 30 -6.16 -13.92 26.50
C TRP A 30 -5.83 -15.26 27.18
N MET A 31 -6.83 -16.09 27.47
CA MET A 31 -6.63 -17.41 28.07
C MET A 31 -5.78 -18.32 27.19
N ALA A 32 -6.01 -18.32 25.87
CA ALA A 32 -5.23 -19.11 24.93
C ALA A 32 -3.76 -18.70 24.94
N ALA A 33 -3.47 -17.41 24.85
CA ALA A 33 -2.12 -16.88 24.77
C ALA A 33 -1.41 -16.95 26.15
N GLU A 34 -2.00 -16.36 27.21
CA GLU A 34 -1.30 -16.12 28.47
C GLU A 34 -1.38 -17.31 29.45
N VAL A 35 -2.44 -18.11 29.36
CA VAL A 35 -2.63 -19.22 30.32
C VAL A 35 -2.26 -20.57 29.70
N VAL A 36 -2.67 -20.83 28.48
CA VAL A 36 -2.38 -22.08 27.76
C VAL A 36 -1.03 -22.02 27.08
N GLY A 37 -0.56 -20.82 26.66
CA GLY A 37 0.70 -20.62 25.96
C GLY A 37 0.60 -20.99 24.48
N GLU A 38 -0.58 -20.81 23.86
CA GLU A 38 -0.71 -20.94 22.40
C GLU A 38 -0.02 -19.79 21.69
N ASP A 39 0.39 -20.04 20.44
CA ASP A 39 0.90 -19.01 19.55
C ASP A 39 -0.19 -17.92 19.35
N PRO A 40 0.06 -16.66 19.73
CA PRO A 40 -0.93 -15.60 19.62
C PRO A 40 -1.31 -15.29 18.17
N ASP A 41 -0.44 -15.55 17.21
CA ASP A 41 -0.67 -15.30 15.78
C ASP A 41 -1.52 -16.40 15.13
N PHE A 42 -1.34 -17.67 15.56
CA PHE A 42 -2.03 -18.82 14.97
C PHE A 42 -2.66 -19.74 16.03
N PRO A 43 -3.55 -19.22 16.91
CA PRO A 43 -4.22 -20.03 17.92
C PRO A 43 -5.17 -21.06 17.29
N ARG A 44 -5.49 -22.13 18.02
CA ARG A 44 -6.45 -23.16 17.56
C ARG A 44 -7.86 -22.62 17.33
N TRP A 45 -8.23 -21.58 18.07
CA TRP A 45 -9.50 -20.88 17.93
C TRP A 45 -9.22 -19.37 17.81
N ARG A 46 -9.88 -18.73 16.86
CA ARG A 46 -9.77 -17.29 16.64
C ARG A 46 -11.15 -16.67 16.62
N GLY A 47 -11.36 -15.66 17.44
CA GLY A 47 -12.55 -14.82 17.46
C GLY A 47 -12.17 -13.36 17.23
N ALA A 48 -13.06 -12.63 16.60
CA ALA A 48 -12.95 -11.17 16.45
C ALA A 48 -14.35 -10.56 16.47
N SER A 49 -14.46 -9.34 16.97
CA SER A 49 -15.70 -8.58 16.93
C SER A 49 -15.50 -7.24 16.25
N TRP A 50 -16.55 -6.79 15.58
CA TRP A 50 -16.56 -5.52 14.85
C TRP A 50 -17.85 -4.76 15.14
N THR A 51 -17.73 -3.45 15.31
CA THR A 51 -18.87 -2.56 15.42
C THR A 51 -19.07 -1.81 14.11
N ARG A 52 -20.30 -1.81 13.59
CA ARG A 52 -20.62 -1.07 12.38
C ARG A 52 -20.49 0.42 12.63
N ARG A 53 -19.56 1.05 11.89
CA ARG A 53 -19.35 2.50 11.91
C ARG A 53 -20.36 3.22 11.00
N ASP A 54 -20.52 2.73 9.76
CA ASP A 54 -21.40 3.38 8.78
C ASP A 54 -21.93 2.38 7.75
N VAL A 55 -23.06 2.73 7.16
CA VAL A 55 -23.64 2.03 6.00
C VAL A 55 -23.23 2.82 4.76
N LEU A 56 -22.59 2.15 3.81
CA LEU A 56 -22.12 2.75 2.58
C LEU A 56 -23.24 2.77 1.53
N ARG A 57 -23.11 3.70 0.58
CA ARG A 57 -24.12 3.86 -0.48
C ARG A 57 -24.28 2.59 -1.31
N TYR A 58 -23.18 1.87 -1.61
CA TYR A 58 -23.11 0.59 -2.30
C TYR A 58 -21.73 -0.02 -2.10
N GLY A 59 -21.54 -1.29 -2.48
CA GLY A 59 -20.27 -2.00 -2.43
C GLY A 59 -19.35 -1.67 -3.60
N GLU A 60 -18.58 -2.65 -4.05
CA GLU A 60 -17.73 -2.51 -5.23
C GLU A 60 -18.57 -2.15 -6.47
N ASN A 61 -19.77 -2.75 -6.57
CA ASN A 61 -20.72 -2.50 -7.64
C ASN A 61 -22.03 -1.91 -7.09
N PRO A 62 -22.78 -1.12 -7.91
CA PRO A 62 -23.96 -0.39 -7.45
C PRO A 62 -25.10 -1.24 -6.89
N HIS A 63 -25.20 -2.51 -7.25
CA HIS A 63 -26.24 -3.42 -6.76
C HIS A 63 -25.91 -4.10 -5.43
N GLN A 64 -24.67 -3.91 -4.92
CA GLN A 64 -24.22 -4.55 -3.68
C GLN A 64 -24.44 -3.62 -2.48
N GLY A 65 -25.06 -4.13 -1.41
CA GLY A 65 -25.04 -3.45 -0.11
C GLY A 65 -23.65 -3.50 0.51
N ALA A 66 -23.28 -2.45 1.27
CA ALA A 66 -21.99 -2.39 1.95
C ALA A 66 -22.06 -1.59 3.25
N ALA A 67 -21.16 -1.87 4.16
CA ALA A 67 -20.95 -1.14 5.39
C ALA A 67 -19.47 -1.20 5.78
N VAL A 68 -19.00 -0.21 6.54
CA VAL A 68 -17.69 -0.22 7.18
C VAL A 68 -17.86 -0.56 8.65
N TYR A 69 -16.95 -1.37 9.14
CA TYR A 69 -16.88 -1.81 10.54
C TYR A 69 -15.53 -1.47 11.12
N GLU A 70 -15.53 -1.12 12.40
CA GLU A 70 -14.33 -0.94 13.22
C GLU A 70 -14.10 -2.20 14.07
N THR A 71 -12.84 -2.53 14.31
CA THR A 71 -12.46 -3.61 15.25
C THR A 71 -12.82 -3.24 16.69
N ASN A 72 -13.01 -4.24 17.56
CA ASN A 72 -13.11 -4.06 19.00
C ASN A 72 -11.94 -4.75 19.70
N PRO A 73 -11.03 -4.00 20.39
CA PRO A 73 -11.00 -2.53 20.45
C PRO A 73 -10.67 -1.89 19.12
N PRO A 74 -11.04 -0.60 18.91
CA PRO A 74 -10.72 0.11 17.67
C PRO A 74 -9.21 0.20 17.44
N GLN A 75 -8.76 -0.16 16.24
CA GLN A 75 -7.36 -0.03 15.82
C GLN A 75 -7.21 1.16 14.87
N ALA A 76 -6.03 1.79 14.91
CA ALA A 76 -5.72 2.88 14.00
C ALA A 76 -5.67 2.36 12.55
N GLY A 77 -6.41 3.00 11.65
CA GLY A 77 -6.50 2.61 10.26
C GLY A 77 -7.53 3.45 9.49
N VAL A 78 -7.69 3.16 8.21
CA VAL A 78 -8.62 3.90 7.35
C VAL A 78 -10.07 3.80 7.85
N ALA A 79 -10.45 2.66 8.44
CA ALA A 79 -11.78 2.48 9.01
C ALA A 79 -12.09 3.41 10.18
N THR A 80 -11.07 3.82 10.95
CA THR A 80 -11.19 4.74 12.10
C THR A 80 -10.75 6.17 11.78
N ALA A 81 -10.32 6.47 10.54
CA ALA A 81 -9.91 7.79 10.11
C ALA A 81 -11.05 8.83 10.28
N ILE A 82 -10.69 10.06 10.61
CA ILE A 82 -11.65 11.16 10.77
C ILE A 82 -11.84 11.84 9.41
N GLN A 83 -13.04 11.73 8.86
CA GLN A 83 -13.37 12.50 7.67
C GLN A 83 -13.70 13.93 8.04
N VAL A 84 -12.83 14.89 7.64
CA VAL A 84 -12.97 16.31 7.97
C VAL A 84 -13.69 17.12 6.89
N HIS A 85 -13.86 16.54 5.69
CA HIS A 85 -14.56 17.20 4.57
C HIS A 85 -15.04 16.21 3.51
N GLY A 86 -15.99 16.65 2.68
CA GLY A 86 -16.40 16.03 1.43
C GLY A 86 -17.60 15.09 1.55
N LYS A 87 -17.87 14.36 0.47
CA LYS A 87 -18.93 13.35 0.39
C LYS A 87 -18.58 12.14 1.23
N GLN A 88 -19.59 11.34 1.61
CA GLN A 88 -19.41 10.03 2.21
C GLN A 88 -18.43 9.18 1.39
N MET A 89 -17.57 8.43 2.07
CA MET A 89 -16.68 7.46 1.45
C MET A 89 -17.49 6.34 0.78
N SER A 90 -17.03 5.87 -0.37
CA SER A 90 -17.53 4.64 -0.99
C SER A 90 -16.68 3.43 -0.57
N TYR A 91 -17.17 2.22 -0.84
CA TYR A 91 -16.40 0.99 -0.65
C TYR A 91 -15.02 1.08 -1.32
N ASN A 92 -14.97 1.43 -2.60
CA ASN A 92 -13.73 1.55 -3.36
C ASN A 92 -12.81 2.65 -2.81
N ASN A 93 -13.36 3.76 -2.27
CA ASN A 93 -12.53 4.78 -1.62
C ASN A 93 -11.84 4.23 -0.36
N TYR A 94 -12.49 3.38 0.45
CA TYR A 94 -11.84 2.75 1.60
C TYR A 94 -10.72 1.81 1.16
N VAL A 95 -10.96 0.97 0.15
CA VAL A 95 -9.97 0.01 -0.36
C VAL A 95 -8.75 0.74 -0.95
N ASP A 96 -8.97 1.76 -1.76
CA ASP A 96 -7.87 2.54 -2.35
C ASP A 96 -7.15 3.41 -1.31
N ALA A 97 -7.86 3.93 -0.30
CA ALA A 97 -7.25 4.70 0.79
C ALA A 97 -6.34 3.83 1.68
N ASP A 98 -6.73 2.58 1.95
CA ASP A 98 -5.88 1.64 2.69
C ASP A 98 -4.60 1.31 1.90
N ALA A 99 -4.73 1.02 0.61
CA ALA A 99 -3.59 0.78 -0.26
C ALA A 99 -2.66 2.01 -0.35
N ALA A 100 -3.23 3.22 -0.45
CA ALA A 100 -2.46 4.46 -0.51
C ALA A 100 -1.71 4.74 0.79
N LEU A 101 -2.40 4.53 1.92
CA LEU A 101 -1.83 4.72 3.25
C LEU A 101 -0.62 3.79 3.46
N ARG A 102 -0.79 2.48 3.22
CA ARG A 102 0.30 1.50 3.34
C ARG A 102 1.48 1.90 2.45
N ALA A 103 1.25 2.22 1.17
CA ALA A 103 2.29 2.59 0.23
C ALA A 103 3.08 3.85 0.66
N ALA A 104 2.41 4.88 1.19
CA ALA A 104 3.08 6.11 1.62
C ALA A 104 3.86 5.93 2.93
N PHE A 105 3.36 5.08 3.84
CA PHE A 105 3.98 4.88 5.15
C PHE A 105 5.08 3.81 5.18
N ASP A 106 5.35 3.16 4.04
CA ASP A 106 6.55 2.33 3.88
C ASP A 106 7.86 3.15 3.91
N PHE A 107 7.76 4.48 3.82
CA PHE A 107 8.90 5.39 3.76
C PHE A 107 9.02 6.27 5.00
N SER A 108 10.26 6.47 5.46
CA SER A 108 10.59 7.42 6.54
C SER A 108 10.73 8.85 6.04
N GLU A 109 11.09 9.04 4.77
CA GLU A 109 11.18 10.33 4.10
C GLU A 109 9.77 10.89 3.81
N PRO A 110 9.64 12.20 3.49
CA PRO A 110 8.37 12.72 2.97
C PRO A 110 7.97 11.97 1.70
N ALA A 111 6.87 11.22 1.77
CA ALA A 111 6.38 10.33 0.71
C ALA A 111 4.95 10.64 0.33
N VAL A 112 4.65 10.47 -0.95
CA VAL A 112 3.31 10.55 -1.52
C VAL A 112 3.05 9.34 -2.40
N ALA A 113 1.92 8.68 -2.17
CA ALA A 113 1.39 7.62 -3.01
C ALA A 113 0.05 8.04 -3.62
N ILE A 114 -0.09 7.84 -4.93
CA ILE A 114 -1.32 8.07 -5.68
C ILE A 114 -1.81 6.72 -6.16
N ILE A 115 -2.95 6.28 -5.63
CA ILE A 115 -3.51 4.95 -5.88
C ILE A 115 -4.77 5.06 -6.73
N LYS A 116 -4.96 4.10 -7.62
CA LYS A 116 -6.20 3.88 -8.35
C LYS A 116 -6.39 2.39 -8.58
N HIS A 117 -7.58 1.87 -8.20
CA HIS A 117 -7.87 0.43 -8.27
C HIS A 117 -6.82 -0.43 -7.55
N THR A 118 -6.47 -0.02 -6.33
CA THR A 118 -5.49 -0.67 -5.44
C THR A 118 -4.04 -0.74 -5.96
N ASN A 119 -3.73 -0.09 -7.06
CA ASN A 119 -2.36 -0.03 -7.58
C ASN A 119 -1.84 1.41 -7.59
N PRO A 120 -0.55 1.63 -7.34
CA PRO A 120 0.04 2.94 -7.51
C PRO A 120 0.09 3.32 -9.00
N CYS A 121 -0.47 4.47 -9.33
CA CYS A 121 -0.19 5.17 -10.56
C CYS A 121 0.91 6.23 -10.39
N GLY A 122 1.32 6.49 -9.15
CA GLY A 122 2.49 7.29 -8.83
C GLY A 122 2.88 7.12 -7.36
N ILE A 123 4.16 7.04 -7.10
CA ILE A 123 4.74 7.01 -5.76
C ILE A 123 6.10 7.67 -5.81
N ALA A 124 6.40 8.51 -4.82
CA ALA A 124 7.68 9.19 -4.74
C ALA A 124 8.02 9.61 -3.31
N VAL A 125 9.31 9.77 -3.08
CA VAL A 125 9.90 10.44 -1.91
C VAL A 125 10.67 11.68 -2.38
N ALA A 126 10.74 12.70 -1.52
CA ALA A 126 11.52 13.91 -1.78
C ALA A 126 11.88 14.63 -0.46
N GLU A 127 12.55 15.78 -0.55
CA GLU A 127 12.87 16.60 0.62
C GLU A 127 11.62 17.24 1.27
N SER A 128 10.55 17.45 0.46
CA SER A 128 9.26 17.93 0.93
C SER A 128 8.10 17.11 0.36
N GLU A 129 6.96 17.14 1.05
CA GLU A 129 5.74 16.45 0.60
C GLU A 129 5.18 17.05 -0.70
N GLU A 130 5.37 18.36 -0.93
CA GLU A 130 4.96 19.00 -2.19
C GLU A 130 5.79 18.50 -3.37
N GLN A 131 7.12 18.40 -3.20
CA GLN A 131 8.00 17.83 -4.22
C GLN A 131 7.69 16.34 -4.46
N ALA A 132 7.47 15.56 -3.39
CA ALA A 132 7.07 14.16 -3.49
C ALA A 132 5.77 14.00 -4.30
N TYR A 133 4.76 14.86 -4.04
CA TYR A 133 3.52 14.85 -4.82
C TYR A 133 3.74 15.15 -6.30
N ARG A 134 4.53 16.18 -6.64
CA ARG A 134 4.81 16.52 -8.04
C ARG A 134 5.52 15.38 -8.78
N LYS A 135 6.48 14.75 -8.13
CA LYS A 135 7.18 13.58 -8.67
C LYS A 135 6.23 12.38 -8.84
N ALA A 136 5.44 12.06 -7.81
CA ALA A 136 4.45 10.97 -7.87
C ALA A 136 3.41 11.21 -8.97
N PHE A 137 2.88 12.42 -9.08
CA PHE A 137 1.93 12.80 -10.14
C PHE A 137 2.53 12.67 -11.53
N ALA A 138 3.81 13.02 -11.71
CA ALA A 138 4.51 12.92 -13.00
C ALA A 138 4.74 11.47 -13.48
N THR A 139 4.56 10.47 -12.62
CA THR A 139 4.66 9.05 -13.02
C THR A 139 3.64 8.72 -14.11
N ASP A 140 2.35 8.99 -13.83
CA ASP A 140 1.24 8.80 -14.78
C ASP A 140 0.12 9.83 -14.51
N PRO A 141 0.24 11.05 -15.05
CA PRO A 141 -0.74 12.11 -14.79
C PRO A 141 -2.15 11.78 -15.30
N VAL A 142 -2.27 10.92 -16.31
CA VAL A 142 -3.57 10.50 -16.86
C VAL A 142 -4.31 9.60 -15.88
N SER A 143 -3.62 8.60 -15.33
CA SER A 143 -4.21 7.67 -14.36
C SER A 143 -4.42 8.32 -13.00
N ALA A 144 -3.57 9.26 -12.58
CA ALA A 144 -3.69 9.99 -11.33
C ALA A 144 -4.96 10.83 -11.20
N PHE A 145 -5.57 11.22 -12.33
CA PHE A 145 -6.87 11.90 -12.34
C PHE A 145 -7.96 11.01 -11.70
N GLY A 146 -8.59 11.50 -10.63
CA GLY A 146 -9.59 10.77 -9.86
C GLY A 146 -9.00 9.67 -8.96
N GLY A 147 -7.71 9.73 -8.68
CA GLY A 147 -7.05 8.83 -7.75
C GLY A 147 -7.25 9.19 -6.27
N VAL A 148 -6.75 8.33 -5.40
CA VAL A 148 -6.65 8.52 -3.96
C VAL A 148 -5.21 8.83 -3.61
N VAL A 149 -4.97 9.90 -2.86
CA VAL A 149 -3.64 10.39 -2.50
C VAL A 149 -3.41 10.19 -1.01
N ALA A 150 -2.34 9.50 -0.64
CA ALA A 150 -1.84 9.44 0.73
C ALA A 150 -0.52 10.20 0.86
N VAL A 151 -0.37 10.89 1.98
CA VAL A 151 0.82 11.63 2.36
C VAL A 151 1.23 11.20 3.77
N ASN A 152 2.51 10.86 3.99
CA ASN A 152 2.99 10.44 5.31
C ASN A 152 3.44 11.61 6.22
N ARG A 153 3.11 12.84 5.84
CA ARG A 153 3.39 14.09 6.58
C ARG A 153 2.13 14.95 6.67
N THR A 154 2.18 15.96 7.53
CA THR A 154 1.16 17.02 7.56
C THR A 154 1.10 17.71 6.20
N VAL A 155 -0.10 17.86 5.66
CA VAL A 155 -0.32 18.55 4.39
C VAL A 155 -0.16 20.05 4.58
N SER A 156 0.87 20.61 3.94
CA SER A 156 1.11 22.06 3.92
C SER A 156 0.19 22.78 2.92
N ARG A 157 0.13 24.12 3.04
CA ARG A 157 -0.58 24.95 2.06
C ARG A 157 -0.03 24.75 0.64
N ALA A 158 1.30 24.68 0.46
CA ALA A 158 1.93 24.52 -0.85
C ALA A 158 1.52 23.21 -1.52
N LEU A 159 1.53 22.10 -0.77
CA LEU A 159 1.04 20.83 -1.25
C LEU A 159 -0.45 20.88 -1.60
N ALA A 160 -1.27 21.50 -0.75
CA ALA A 160 -2.71 21.64 -0.97
C ALA A 160 -3.01 22.41 -2.27
N GLU A 161 -2.28 23.50 -2.55
CA GLU A 161 -2.39 24.26 -3.79
C GLU A 161 -2.03 23.40 -5.02
N ALA A 162 -0.95 22.62 -4.95
CA ALA A 162 -0.57 21.70 -6.02
C ALA A 162 -1.62 20.60 -6.26
N MET A 163 -2.18 20.01 -5.20
CA MET A 163 -3.25 19.01 -5.30
C MET A 163 -4.57 19.60 -5.80
N ALA A 164 -4.84 20.88 -5.55
CA ALA A 164 -6.08 21.52 -6.00
C ALA A 164 -6.15 21.72 -7.52
N GLU A 165 -5.05 21.62 -8.24
CA GLU A 165 -5.01 21.72 -9.71
C GLU A 165 -5.63 20.50 -10.41
N VAL A 166 -5.73 19.35 -9.69
CA VAL A 166 -6.16 18.06 -10.23
C VAL A 166 -7.45 17.60 -9.56
N PHE A 167 -8.25 16.80 -10.25
CA PHE A 167 -9.36 16.09 -9.64
C PHE A 167 -8.83 14.90 -8.82
N ILE A 168 -9.04 14.94 -7.51
CA ILE A 168 -8.68 13.89 -6.55
C ILE A 168 -9.96 13.46 -5.83
N GLU A 169 -10.14 12.16 -5.66
CA GLU A 169 -11.30 11.59 -4.94
C GLU A 169 -11.16 11.67 -3.42
N VAL A 170 -9.97 11.30 -2.91
CA VAL A 170 -9.67 11.23 -1.48
C VAL A 170 -8.24 11.69 -1.23
N ILE A 171 -8.03 12.45 -0.18
CA ILE A 171 -6.71 12.73 0.39
C ILE A 171 -6.70 12.21 1.82
N ILE A 172 -5.67 11.42 2.17
CA ILE A 172 -5.44 10.92 3.53
C ILE A 172 -4.04 11.31 3.99
N ALA A 173 -3.96 11.87 5.21
CA ALA A 173 -2.71 12.32 5.80
C ALA A 173 -2.79 12.32 7.34
N PRO A 174 -1.64 12.38 8.06
CA PRO A 174 -1.62 12.48 9.50
C PRO A 174 -2.35 13.71 10.04
N ASP A 175 -2.14 14.85 9.38
CA ASP A 175 -2.80 16.11 9.70
C ASP A 175 -2.75 17.07 8.51
N PHE A 176 -3.44 18.20 8.64
CA PHE A 176 -3.52 19.25 7.64
C PHE A 176 -3.34 20.62 8.31
N GLU A 177 -2.45 21.43 7.75
CA GLU A 177 -2.39 22.83 8.17
C GLU A 177 -3.73 23.54 7.91
N ARG A 178 -4.10 24.48 8.75
CA ARG A 178 -5.34 25.25 8.56
C ARG A 178 -5.43 25.90 7.18
N PRO A 179 -4.36 26.57 6.66
CA PRO A 179 -4.38 27.13 5.31
C PRO A 179 -4.53 26.06 4.20
N ALA A 180 -4.04 24.84 4.42
CA ALA A 180 -4.22 23.73 3.49
C ALA A 180 -5.70 23.30 3.41
N LEU A 181 -6.37 23.20 4.56
CA LEU A 181 -7.81 22.90 4.61
C LEU A 181 -8.62 23.99 3.90
N ASP A 182 -8.28 25.26 4.10
CA ASP A 182 -8.99 26.40 3.46
C ASP A 182 -8.92 26.32 1.91
N VAL A 183 -7.82 25.76 1.35
CA VAL A 183 -7.68 25.51 -0.09
C VAL A 183 -8.49 24.27 -0.52
N LEU A 184 -8.28 23.14 0.14
CA LEU A 184 -8.84 21.85 -0.29
C LEU A 184 -10.38 21.78 -0.13
N GLN A 185 -10.92 22.41 0.90
CA GLN A 185 -12.36 22.45 1.18
C GLN A 185 -13.18 23.22 0.13
N GLN A 186 -12.55 23.99 -0.74
CA GLN A 186 -13.22 24.60 -1.90
C GLN A 186 -13.74 23.55 -2.89
N LYS A 187 -13.16 22.34 -2.88
CA LYS A 187 -13.58 21.19 -3.69
C LYS A 187 -14.66 20.41 -2.95
N LYS A 188 -15.92 20.75 -3.09
CA LYS A 188 -17.07 20.20 -2.35
C LYS A 188 -17.14 18.67 -2.26
N ASN A 189 -16.64 17.97 -3.26
CA ASN A 189 -16.72 16.52 -3.36
C ASN A 189 -15.46 15.79 -2.86
N LEU A 190 -14.35 16.49 -2.67
CA LEU A 190 -13.08 15.95 -2.21
C LEU A 190 -13.23 15.43 -0.78
N ARG A 191 -12.92 14.19 -0.55
CA ARG A 191 -12.90 13.59 0.78
C ARG A 191 -11.53 13.81 1.40
N ILE A 192 -11.53 14.40 2.59
CA ILE A 192 -10.29 14.67 3.35
C ILE A 192 -10.35 13.83 4.62
N LEU A 193 -9.41 12.89 4.74
CA LEU A 193 -9.28 12.00 5.88
C LEU A 193 -8.05 12.36 6.70
N ARG A 194 -8.26 12.60 8.00
CA ARG A 194 -7.18 12.75 8.96
C ARG A 194 -6.96 11.43 9.70
N MET A 195 -5.75 10.94 9.67
CA MET A 195 -5.35 9.71 10.32
C MET A 195 -3.86 9.76 10.69
N PRO A 196 -3.50 9.65 11.99
CA PRO A 196 -2.11 9.83 12.46
C PRO A 196 -1.07 8.87 11.88
N GLY A 197 -1.48 7.85 11.20
CA GLY A 197 -0.66 6.81 10.58
C GLY A 197 -1.26 5.42 10.84
N PRO A 198 -0.89 4.41 10.08
CA PRO A 198 -1.22 3.03 10.44
C PRO A 198 -0.63 2.74 11.82
N GLY A 199 -1.33 1.92 12.61
CA GLY A 199 -0.77 1.38 13.87
C GLY A 199 0.53 0.63 13.59
N SER A 200 1.20 0.16 14.66
CA SER A 200 2.33 -0.77 14.51
C SER A 200 1.87 -1.91 13.60
N GLY A 201 2.62 -2.22 12.57
CA GLY A 201 2.31 -3.29 11.62
C GLY A 201 2.40 -4.70 12.23
N GLU A 202 2.60 -4.79 13.55
CA GLU A 202 2.64 -6.06 14.28
C GLU A 202 1.27 -6.76 14.27
N GLY A 203 1.28 -8.07 14.06
CA GLY A 203 0.11 -8.92 14.11
C GLY A 203 -0.16 -9.67 12.80
N THR A 204 -1.41 -10.00 12.61
CA THR A 204 -1.84 -10.83 11.48
C THR A 204 -2.94 -10.14 10.67
N GLU A 205 -2.95 -10.41 9.36
CA GLU A 205 -4.04 -10.02 8.47
C GLU A 205 -4.81 -11.26 7.99
N GLY A 206 -6.12 -11.10 7.80
CA GLY A 206 -7.03 -12.16 7.38
C GLY A 206 -7.63 -11.92 6.01
N ARG A 207 -7.66 -12.94 5.17
CA ARG A 207 -8.33 -12.92 3.87
C ARG A 207 -9.46 -13.93 3.85
N ILE A 208 -10.69 -13.45 3.66
CA ILE A 208 -11.86 -14.31 3.51
C ILE A 208 -11.75 -15.10 2.20
N VAL A 209 -11.94 -16.40 2.30
CA VAL A 209 -12.05 -17.34 1.18
C VAL A 209 -13.32 -18.15 1.32
N THR A 210 -13.73 -18.83 0.24
CA THR A 210 -14.92 -19.70 0.29
C THR A 210 -14.79 -20.76 1.38
N GLY A 211 -15.66 -20.73 2.37
CA GLY A 211 -15.69 -21.68 3.48
C GLY A 211 -14.75 -21.37 4.65
N GLY A 212 -14.00 -20.26 4.62
CA GLY A 212 -13.08 -19.94 5.71
C GLY A 212 -12.31 -18.65 5.54
N MET A 213 -11.17 -18.59 6.24
CA MET A 213 -10.27 -17.44 6.24
C MET A 213 -8.81 -17.92 6.20
N LEU A 214 -8.01 -17.33 5.36
CA LEU A 214 -6.56 -17.42 5.44
C LEU A 214 -6.05 -16.34 6.38
N VAL A 215 -5.08 -16.67 7.20
CA VAL A 215 -4.41 -15.74 8.13
C VAL A 215 -2.92 -15.83 7.89
N GLN A 216 -2.25 -14.69 7.82
CA GLN A 216 -0.80 -14.58 7.72
C GLN A 216 -0.30 -13.43 8.59
N SER A 217 0.98 -13.43 8.93
CA SER A 217 1.62 -12.24 9.50
C SER A 217 1.54 -11.09 8.52
N ILE A 218 1.42 -9.86 9.03
CA ILE A 218 1.44 -8.67 8.18
C ILE A 218 2.79 -8.59 7.48
N ASP A 219 2.77 -8.35 6.17
CA ASP A 219 3.98 -8.11 5.40
C ASP A 219 4.50 -6.70 5.69
N GLU A 220 5.66 -6.61 6.33
CA GLU A 220 6.33 -5.36 6.70
C GLU A 220 7.67 -5.21 5.97
N VAL A 221 8.07 -3.97 5.73
CA VAL A 221 9.40 -3.64 5.21
C VAL A 221 10.41 -3.67 6.37
N SER A 222 10.64 -4.86 6.91
CA SER A 222 11.51 -5.11 8.08
C SER A 222 12.32 -6.41 7.97
N ALA A 223 12.20 -7.13 6.85
CA ALA A 223 12.97 -8.33 6.60
C ALA A 223 14.44 -8.00 6.31
N GLU A 224 15.34 -8.99 6.49
CA GLU A 224 16.78 -8.81 6.25
C GLU A 224 17.06 -8.27 4.83
N GLY A 225 16.36 -8.77 3.81
CA GLY A 225 16.50 -8.32 2.42
C GLY A 225 15.95 -6.93 2.11
N ASP A 226 15.36 -6.23 3.10
CA ASP A 226 14.93 -4.82 2.95
C ASP A 226 16.05 -3.83 3.23
N ASP A 227 17.12 -4.29 3.90
CA ASP A 227 18.34 -3.52 4.06
C ASP A 227 19.27 -3.72 2.83
N PRO A 228 19.52 -2.68 2.02
CA PRO A 228 20.41 -2.79 0.88
C PRO A 228 21.83 -3.30 1.21
N SER A 229 22.27 -3.18 2.47
CA SER A 229 23.56 -3.70 2.89
C SER A 229 23.65 -5.23 2.89
N SER A 230 22.50 -5.92 2.94
CA SER A 230 22.39 -7.38 2.87
C SER A 230 22.32 -7.92 1.43
N TRP A 231 22.14 -7.03 0.44
CA TRP A 231 21.94 -7.45 -0.95
C TRP A 231 23.19 -8.07 -1.56
N SER A 232 23.02 -9.14 -2.30
CA SER A 232 24.08 -9.80 -3.03
C SER A 232 24.22 -9.22 -4.43
N LEU A 233 25.40 -8.70 -4.78
CA LEU A 233 25.73 -8.31 -6.15
C LEU A 233 25.98 -9.57 -7.00
N VAL A 234 25.13 -9.82 -7.98
CA VAL A 234 25.16 -11.05 -8.80
C VAL A 234 25.58 -10.78 -10.25
N ALA A 235 25.53 -9.55 -10.74
CA ALA A 235 26.03 -9.15 -12.05
C ALA A 235 26.47 -7.68 -12.06
N GLY A 236 27.40 -7.32 -12.93
CA GLY A 236 27.91 -5.97 -13.12
C GLY A 236 28.82 -5.50 -11.99
N ASN A 237 28.86 -4.20 -11.77
CA ASN A 237 29.66 -3.55 -10.72
C ASN A 237 28.73 -2.93 -9.66
N ALA A 238 29.26 -2.74 -8.43
CA ALA A 238 28.54 -2.00 -7.39
C ALA A 238 28.15 -0.60 -7.90
N VAL A 239 26.92 -0.21 -7.60
CA VAL A 239 26.38 1.08 -8.05
C VAL A 239 26.87 2.22 -7.18
N ASP A 240 26.79 3.45 -7.71
CA ASP A 240 26.99 4.67 -6.92
C ASP A 240 25.84 4.88 -5.90
N ALA A 241 26.04 5.83 -4.97
CA ALA A 241 25.11 6.08 -3.89
C ALA A 241 23.71 6.53 -4.39
N ASP A 242 23.64 7.30 -5.48
CA ASP A 242 22.38 7.79 -6.03
C ASP A 242 21.58 6.64 -6.64
N THR A 243 22.23 5.81 -7.45
CA THR A 243 21.65 4.59 -8.00
C THR A 243 21.22 3.62 -6.90
N GLY A 244 22.00 3.50 -5.83
CA GLY A 244 21.65 2.68 -4.67
C GLY A 244 20.41 3.17 -3.94
N ARG A 245 20.25 4.49 -3.79
CA ARG A 245 19.01 5.08 -3.24
C ARG A 245 17.80 4.82 -4.12
N ASP A 246 17.94 4.95 -5.43
CA ASP A 246 16.86 4.65 -6.38
C ASP A 246 16.47 3.17 -6.36
N LEU A 247 17.42 2.24 -6.26
CA LEU A 247 17.15 0.79 -6.10
C LEU A 247 16.40 0.50 -4.80
N HIS A 248 16.82 1.09 -3.68
CA HIS A 248 16.16 0.93 -2.39
C HIS A 248 14.73 1.48 -2.42
N PHE A 249 14.54 2.67 -3.00
CA PHE A 249 13.20 3.22 -3.24
C PHE A 249 12.35 2.30 -4.12
N ALA A 250 12.90 1.83 -5.25
CA ALA A 250 12.20 0.95 -6.17
C ALA A 250 11.76 -0.37 -5.50
N TRP A 251 12.63 -0.96 -4.68
CA TRP A 251 12.34 -2.17 -3.92
C TRP A 251 11.14 -1.97 -2.98
N ARG A 252 11.19 -0.94 -2.14
CA ARG A 252 10.11 -0.60 -1.20
C ARG A 252 8.82 -0.25 -1.91
N ALA A 253 8.87 0.58 -2.96
CA ALA A 253 7.70 0.98 -3.72
C ALA A 253 7.05 -0.21 -4.45
N CYS A 254 7.86 -1.19 -4.93
CA CYS A 254 7.37 -2.36 -5.64
C CYS A 254 6.46 -3.25 -4.78
N ARG A 255 6.64 -3.29 -3.45
CA ARG A 255 5.78 -4.00 -2.51
C ARG A 255 4.30 -3.59 -2.62
N SER A 256 4.03 -2.33 -2.89
CA SER A 256 2.67 -1.81 -3.04
C SER A 256 2.01 -2.16 -4.38
N VAL A 257 2.73 -2.78 -5.31
CA VAL A 257 2.25 -3.10 -6.66
C VAL A 257 1.75 -4.54 -6.72
N LYS A 258 0.57 -4.75 -7.31
CA LYS A 258 0.01 -6.11 -7.46
C LYS A 258 0.89 -6.98 -8.35
N SER A 259 1.20 -8.18 -7.89
CA SER A 259 2.01 -9.20 -8.58
C SER A 259 1.33 -9.67 -9.90
N ASN A 260 2.04 -10.04 -10.96
CA ASN A 260 3.45 -9.80 -11.15
C ASN A 260 3.72 -8.31 -11.31
N ALA A 261 4.73 -7.78 -10.62
CA ALA A 261 5.05 -6.37 -10.60
C ALA A 261 6.48 -6.09 -11.08
N ILE A 262 6.62 -5.05 -11.89
CA ILE A 262 7.89 -4.39 -12.21
C ILE A 262 7.69 -2.90 -11.98
N LEU A 263 8.57 -2.29 -11.20
CA LEU A 263 8.59 -0.85 -10.95
C LEU A 263 9.92 -0.26 -11.41
N LEU A 264 9.83 0.75 -12.28
CA LEU A 264 10.97 1.55 -12.72
C LEU A 264 11.05 2.82 -11.89
N ALA A 265 12.23 3.17 -11.42
CA ALA A 265 12.44 4.34 -10.58
C ALA A 265 13.64 5.18 -11.03
N HIS A 266 13.54 6.48 -10.79
CA HIS A 266 14.61 7.44 -10.99
C HIS A 266 14.39 8.66 -10.07
N ASP A 267 15.44 9.12 -9.42
CA ASP A 267 15.44 10.30 -8.53
C ASP A 267 14.33 10.21 -7.45
N GLY A 268 14.25 9.05 -6.76
CA GLY A 268 13.31 8.81 -5.67
C GLY A 268 11.84 8.77 -6.09
N ALA A 269 11.54 8.54 -7.37
CA ALA A 269 10.18 8.46 -7.89
C ALA A 269 10.01 7.30 -8.85
N ALA A 270 8.84 6.69 -8.86
CA ALA A 270 8.44 5.77 -9.91
C ALA A 270 8.33 6.52 -11.25
N VAL A 271 8.85 5.93 -12.32
CA VAL A 271 8.75 6.47 -13.69
C VAL A 271 7.94 5.57 -14.61
N GLY A 272 7.72 4.32 -14.22
CA GLY A 272 6.88 3.37 -14.94
C GLY A 272 6.56 2.18 -14.06
N ILE A 273 5.31 1.72 -14.07
CA ILE A 273 4.83 0.64 -13.20
C ILE A 273 4.04 -0.36 -14.05
N GLY A 274 4.47 -1.60 -14.06
CA GLY A 274 3.75 -2.75 -14.60
C GLY A 274 3.17 -3.56 -13.45
N MET A 275 1.84 -3.67 -13.39
CA MET A 275 1.13 -4.25 -12.27
C MET A 275 0.15 -5.34 -12.71
N GLY A 276 -0.02 -6.37 -11.86
CA GLY A 276 -1.12 -7.32 -11.97
C GLY A 276 -1.10 -8.21 -13.21
N GLN A 277 0.07 -8.43 -13.81
CA GLN A 277 0.19 -9.22 -15.02
C GLN A 277 0.34 -10.72 -14.69
N VAL A 278 -0.18 -11.57 -15.57
CA VAL A 278 -0.09 -13.03 -15.40
C VAL A 278 1.30 -13.59 -15.68
N ASN A 279 2.17 -12.81 -16.31
CA ASN A 279 3.57 -13.16 -16.54
C ASN A 279 4.50 -11.95 -16.34
N ARG A 280 5.76 -12.21 -16.07
CA ARG A 280 6.78 -11.19 -15.76
C ARG A 280 7.15 -10.32 -16.97
N VAL A 281 7.20 -10.89 -18.15
CA VAL A 281 7.60 -10.17 -19.36
C VAL A 281 6.57 -9.10 -19.74
N ASP A 282 5.27 -9.37 -19.57
CA ASP A 282 4.23 -8.37 -19.84
C ASP A 282 4.25 -7.25 -18.78
N SER A 283 4.57 -7.60 -17.53
CA SER A 283 4.80 -6.60 -16.49
C SER A 283 5.96 -5.67 -16.82
N ALA A 284 7.08 -6.22 -17.31
CA ALA A 284 8.23 -5.44 -17.75
C ALA A 284 7.88 -4.53 -18.94
N ARG A 285 7.19 -5.07 -19.96
CA ARG A 285 6.72 -4.28 -21.11
C ARG A 285 5.81 -3.14 -20.70
N LEU A 286 4.83 -3.41 -19.83
CA LEU A 286 3.91 -2.39 -19.33
C LEU A 286 4.64 -1.29 -18.55
N ALA A 287 5.61 -1.65 -17.69
CA ALA A 287 6.41 -0.68 -16.97
C ALA A 287 7.21 0.24 -17.92
N VAL A 288 7.86 -0.35 -18.93
CA VAL A 288 8.63 0.40 -19.95
C VAL A 288 7.73 1.29 -20.79
N GLU A 289 6.57 0.80 -21.23
CA GLU A 289 5.60 1.59 -22.01
C GLU A 289 5.12 2.81 -21.21
N ARG A 290 4.74 2.60 -19.95
CA ARG A 290 4.28 3.70 -19.05
C ARG A 290 5.38 4.67 -18.69
N ALA A 291 6.63 4.23 -18.70
CA ALA A 291 7.77 5.13 -18.50
C ALA A 291 7.91 6.16 -19.65
N ALA A 292 7.33 5.93 -20.82
CA ALA A 292 7.31 6.86 -21.94
C ALA A 292 8.70 7.47 -22.25
N GLY A 293 9.73 6.62 -22.36
CA GLY A 293 11.13 7.00 -22.62
C GLY A 293 11.97 7.31 -21.38
N ARG A 294 11.35 7.42 -20.18
CA ARG A 294 12.07 7.64 -18.91
C ARG A 294 12.71 6.36 -18.32
N ALA A 295 12.51 5.21 -18.97
CA ALA A 295 13.17 3.95 -18.58
C ALA A 295 14.69 4.00 -18.77
N LYS A 296 15.17 4.78 -19.75
CA LYS A 296 16.60 4.91 -20.00
C LYS A 296 17.32 5.56 -18.82
N GLY A 297 18.28 4.83 -18.24
CA GLY A 297 19.04 5.26 -17.06
C GLY A 297 18.28 5.11 -15.74
N ALA A 298 17.03 4.65 -15.74
CA ALA A 298 16.30 4.29 -14.53
C ALA A 298 16.84 2.98 -13.92
N VAL A 299 16.41 2.68 -12.70
CA VAL A 299 16.56 1.38 -12.06
C VAL A 299 15.24 0.62 -12.09
N ALA A 300 15.28 -0.69 -11.85
CA ALA A 300 14.09 -1.53 -11.78
C ALA A 300 14.07 -2.39 -10.52
N ALA A 301 12.87 -2.59 -9.95
CA ALA A 301 12.59 -3.61 -8.96
C ALA A 301 11.55 -4.60 -9.48
N SER A 302 11.69 -5.86 -9.08
CA SER A 302 10.75 -6.94 -9.37
C SER A 302 10.27 -7.57 -8.07
N ASP A 303 8.95 -7.74 -7.90
CA ASP A 303 8.34 -8.33 -6.70
C ASP A 303 8.71 -9.80 -6.48
N ALA A 304 9.16 -10.49 -7.53
CA ALA A 304 9.66 -11.86 -7.48
C ALA A 304 10.79 -12.07 -8.49
N PHE A 305 11.39 -13.25 -8.50
CA PHE A 305 12.48 -13.59 -9.43
C PHE A 305 12.03 -13.58 -10.90
N PHE A 306 12.99 -13.40 -11.81
CA PHE A 306 12.78 -13.61 -13.24
C PHE A 306 12.84 -15.12 -13.54
N PRO A 307 11.72 -15.75 -13.95
CA PRO A 307 11.72 -17.18 -14.26
C PRO A 307 12.53 -17.51 -15.52
N PHE A 308 12.69 -16.53 -16.41
CA PHE A 308 13.46 -16.55 -17.65
C PHE A 308 14.09 -15.17 -17.86
N ALA A 309 15.11 -15.10 -18.71
CA ALA A 309 15.80 -13.84 -19.02
C ALA A 309 14.98 -12.86 -19.90
N ASP A 310 13.83 -13.28 -20.46
CA ASP A 310 13.00 -12.50 -21.38
C ASP A 310 12.45 -11.23 -20.75
N GLY A 311 11.95 -11.29 -19.53
CA GLY A 311 11.47 -10.12 -18.80
C GLY A 311 12.59 -9.13 -18.47
N LEU A 312 13.77 -9.63 -18.11
CA LEU A 312 14.97 -8.83 -17.90
C LEU A 312 15.45 -8.21 -19.21
N GLY A 313 15.39 -8.96 -20.33
CA GLY A 313 15.73 -8.48 -21.66
C GLY A 313 14.96 -7.22 -22.04
N VAL A 314 13.66 -7.16 -21.76
CA VAL A 314 12.83 -5.96 -21.98
C VAL A 314 13.38 -4.73 -21.23
N LEU A 315 13.85 -4.91 -20.00
CA LEU A 315 14.41 -3.82 -19.18
C LEU A 315 15.78 -3.38 -19.73
N ILE A 316 16.61 -4.35 -20.15
CA ILE A 316 17.91 -4.11 -20.76
C ILE A 316 17.75 -3.29 -22.06
N ASP A 317 16.85 -3.71 -22.95
CA ASP A 317 16.57 -3.05 -24.23
C ASP A 317 16.03 -1.62 -24.02
N ALA A 318 15.31 -1.38 -22.93
CA ALA A 318 14.82 -0.06 -22.54
C ALA A 318 15.90 0.85 -21.93
N GLY A 319 17.12 0.32 -21.67
CA GLY A 319 18.24 1.06 -21.13
C GLY A 319 18.20 1.25 -19.61
N VAL A 320 17.54 0.34 -18.88
CA VAL A 320 17.62 0.26 -17.40
C VAL A 320 19.07 -0.05 -17.02
N ARG A 321 19.60 0.68 -16.02
CA ARG A 321 21.02 0.56 -15.62
C ARG A 321 21.28 -0.42 -14.48
N ALA A 322 20.28 -0.68 -13.65
CA ALA A 322 20.41 -1.60 -12.52
C ALA A 322 19.04 -2.22 -12.15
N VAL A 323 19.08 -3.44 -11.64
CA VAL A 323 17.90 -4.22 -11.28
C VAL A 323 18.07 -4.83 -9.89
N VAL A 324 17.00 -4.85 -9.10
CA VAL A 324 16.90 -5.61 -7.84
C VAL A 324 15.73 -6.58 -7.90
N GLN A 325 15.94 -7.80 -7.41
CA GLN A 325 14.94 -8.87 -7.33
C GLN A 325 15.22 -9.77 -6.12
N PRO A 326 14.26 -10.62 -5.69
CA PRO A 326 14.47 -11.59 -4.62
C PRO A 326 15.54 -12.65 -4.91
N GLY A 327 15.63 -13.13 -6.16
CA GLY A 327 16.35 -14.36 -6.49
C GLY A 327 15.56 -15.61 -6.09
N GLY A 328 16.20 -16.79 -6.21
CA GLY A 328 15.63 -18.09 -5.81
C GLY A 328 14.98 -18.89 -6.95
N SER A 329 15.15 -18.49 -8.20
CA SER A 329 14.78 -19.28 -9.37
C SER A 329 15.82 -20.38 -9.62
N VAL A 330 15.37 -21.54 -10.08
CA VAL A 330 16.27 -22.59 -10.59
C VAL A 330 17.03 -22.16 -11.86
N ARG A 331 16.66 -21.03 -12.46
CA ARG A 331 17.25 -20.43 -13.67
C ARG A 331 17.85 -19.04 -13.41
N ASP A 332 18.17 -18.72 -12.17
CA ASP A 332 18.79 -17.44 -11.82
C ASP A 332 20.07 -17.20 -12.62
N ASP A 333 20.88 -18.24 -12.85
CA ASP A 333 22.10 -18.17 -13.65
C ASP A 333 21.89 -17.59 -15.06
N GLU A 334 20.75 -17.87 -15.70
CA GLU A 334 20.41 -17.34 -17.02
C GLU A 334 20.16 -15.83 -16.95
N ALA A 335 19.42 -15.37 -15.92
CA ALA A 335 19.14 -13.96 -15.71
C ALA A 335 20.44 -13.20 -15.35
N PHE A 336 21.27 -13.77 -14.48
CA PHE A 336 22.55 -13.19 -14.08
C PHE A 336 23.53 -13.06 -15.26
N ALA A 337 23.61 -14.13 -16.08
CA ALA A 337 24.42 -14.10 -17.31
C ALA A 337 23.95 -13.03 -18.29
N ALA A 338 22.64 -12.89 -18.51
CA ALA A 338 22.09 -11.85 -19.38
C ALA A 338 22.37 -10.44 -18.86
N ALA A 339 22.26 -10.20 -17.55
CA ALA A 339 22.61 -8.93 -16.92
C ALA A 339 24.11 -8.61 -17.08
N GLN A 340 24.97 -9.62 -16.86
CA GLN A 340 26.43 -9.49 -17.00
C GLN A 340 26.83 -9.20 -18.45
N GLU A 341 26.25 -9.90 -19.42
CA GLU A 341 26.52 -9.69 -20.86
C GLU A 341 26.08 -8.29 -21.31
N ALA A 342 24.95 -7.80 -20.80
CA ALA A 342 24.44 -6.46 -21.09
C ALA A 342 25.20 -5.35 -20.33
N GLY A 343 26.04 -5.70 -19.37
CA GLY A 343 26.81 -4.74 -18.56
C GLY A 343 25.95 -3.94 -17.59
N ILE A 344 24.75 -4.44 -17.20
CA ILE A 344 23.92 -3.81 -16.18
C ILE A 344 24.21 -4.42 -14.80
N THR A 345 23.96 -3.65 -13.74
CA THR A 345 24.10 -4.16 -12.37
C THR A 345 22.86 -4.91 -11.94
N MET A 346 23.04 -6.04 -11.26
CA MET A 346 21.93 -6.80 -10.68
C MET A 346 22.23 -7.22 -9.24
N TYR A 347 21.23 -6.98 -8.38
CA TYR A 347 21.25 -7.40 -6.98
C TYR A 347 20.13 -8.40 -6.70
N THR A 348 20.38 -9.29 -5.73
CA THR A 348 19.34 -10.14 -5.14
C THR A 348 19.19 -9.82 -3.66
N THR A 349 17.93 -9.76 -3.18
CA THR A 349 17.60 -9.42 -1.79
C THR A 349 17.47 -10.65 -0.89
N GLY A 350 17.16 -11.82 -1.45
CA GLY A 350 16.81 -13.02 -0.68
C GLY A 350 15.43 -12.97 0.00
N THR A 351 14.75 -11.83 -0.07
CA THR A 351 13.43 -11.58 0.51
C THR A 351 12.43 -11.25 -0.59
N ARG A 352 11.17 -11.64 -0.40
CA ARG A 352 10.06 -11.35 -1.31
C ARG A 352 8.93 -10.67 -0.53
N HIS A 353 8.30 -9.64 -1.11
CA HIS A 353 7.07 -9.00 -0.65
C HIS A 353 5.90 -9.20 -1.58
#